data_62e652912d0c44b707c0e0149616db69
#
_entry.id   62e652912d0c44b707c0e0149616db69
#
_cell.length_a   1.000
_cell.length_b   1.000
_cell.length_c   1.000
_cell.angle_alpha   90.00
_cell.angle_beta   90.00
_cell.angle_gamma   90.00
#
_symmetry.space_group_name_H-M   'P 1'
#
loop_
_entity.id
_entity.type
_entity.pdbx_description
1 polymer ?
#
loop_
_entity_poly.entity_id
_entity_poly.type
_entity_poly.pdbx_seq_one_letter_code
_entity_poly.pdbx_strand_id
1 'polypeptide(L)'
;MNNTTKILSLSAILLAFPAFAADMNFTSKNDISLSGKIATVKTSKKFRNVESCQALCASRTSCVAFTLDTSKGSCTILRNVSKESSNENAVSGMKI
;
A
#
# COMPACT_ATOMS: atom_id res chain seq x y z
N MET A 1 0.21 -43.30 10.99
CA MET A 1 0.30 -42.60 10.93
C MET A 1 0.26 -41.58 10.62
N ASN A 2 -0.07 -41.86 10.72
CA ASN A 2 -0.09 -40.88 10.29
C ASN A 2 0.05 -39.85 10.03
N ASN A 3 0.08 -39.98 10.27
CA ASN A 3 0.20 -38.95 9.91
C ASN A 3 0.38 -38.08 9.46
N THR A 4 0.45 -38.34 9.43
CA THR A 4 0.74 -37.48 8.97
C THR A 4 0.55 -36.55 8.56
N THR A 5 0.21 -36.72 8.52
CA THR A 5 0.11 -35.76 8.04
C THR A 5 0.09 -34.71 8.05
N LYS A 6 0.07 -34.85 8.35
CA LYS A 6 0.08 -33.80 8.34
C LYS A 6 0.58 -32.82 8.11
N ILE A 7 0.73 -32.96 8.23
CA ILE A 7 1.22 -32.11 7.99
C ILE A 7 1.21 -31.31 7.10
N LEU A 8 1.12 -31.67 6.93
CA LEU A 8 1.16 -31.07 5.99
C LEU A 8 0.63 -29.99 5.81
N SER A 9 0.04 -30.14 5.98
CA SER A 9 -0.63 -29.13 5.59
C SER A 9 -0.31 -27.97 6.12
N LEU A 10 0.19 -28.11 6.83
CA LEU A 10 0.69 -27.03 7.29
C LEU A 10 1.27 -26.21 6.41
N SER A 11 1.82 -26.75 5.57
CA SER A 11 2.55 -26.04 4.62
C SER A 11 1.69 -25.20 3.79
N ALA A 12 0.53 -25.62 3.56
CA ALA A 12 -0.33 -24.87 2.69
C ALA A 12 -0.59 -23.49 3.23
N ILE A 13 -0.57 -23.38 4.50
CA ILE A 13 -0.81 -22.15 5.08
C ILE A 13 0.17 -21.12 4.72
N LEU A 14 1.36 -21.54 4.49
CA LEU A 14 2.42 -20.62 4.19
C LEU A 14 2.24 -19.93 2.87
N LEU A 15 1.41 -20.46 2.02
CA LEU A 15 1.27 -19.90 0.70
C LEU A 15 0.62 -18.53 0.69
N ALA A 16 -0.08 -18.19 1.72
CA ALA A 16 -0.71 -16.88 1.77
C ALA A 16 0.26 -15.79 2.16
N PHE A 17 1.36 -16.16 2.74
CA PHE A 17 2.26 -15.17 3.30
C PHE A 17 2.91 -14.23 2.31
N PRO A 18 3.24 -14.64 1.12
CA PRO A 18 3.90 -13.73 0.19
C PRO A 18 3.12 -12.45 -0.06
N ALA A 19 1.81 -12.54 -0.06
CA ALA A 19 1.00 -11.35 -0.28
C ALA A 19 1.16 -10.35 0.87
N PHE A 20 1.25 -10.86 2.07
CA PHE A 20 1.41 -9.98 3.22
C PHE A 20 2.78 -9.34 3.25
N ALA A 21 3.77 -10.07 2.81
CA ALA A 21 5.12 -9.54 2.81
C ALA A 21 5.23 -8.30 1.95
N ALA A 22 4.52 -8.26 0.83
CA ALA A 22 4.55 -7.10 -0.04
C ALA A 22 3.97 -5.87 0.66
N ASP A 23 2.92 -6.08 1.47
CA ASP A 23 2.29 -4.97 2.16
C ASP A 23 3.13 -4.43 3.28
N MET A 24 4.06 -5.22 3.78
CA MET A 24 4.90 -4.81 4.90
C MET A 24 6.03 -3.87 4.50
N ASN A 25 6.16 -3.58 3.23
CA ASN A 25 7.22 -2.73 2.73
C ASN A 25 6.87 -1.24 2.75
N PHE A 26 5.85 -0.87 3.48
CA PHE A 26 5.44 0.53 3.58
C PHE A 26 5.34 0.96 5.03
N THR A 27 5.70 2.21 5.29
CA THR A 27 5.44 2.85 6.56
C THR A 27 4.17 3.65 6.41
N SER A 28 3.14 3.30 7.19
CA SER A 28 1.85 3.99 7.14
C SER A 28 1.89 5.31 7.87
N LYS A 29 1.21 6.30 7.32
CA LYS A 29 1.08 7.62 7.93
C LYS A 29 -0.38 8.05 7.87
N ASN A 30 -1.04 8.00 9.02
CA ASN A 30 -2.44 8.39 9.12
C ASN A 30 -2.55 9.89 9.31
N ASP A 31 -3.57 10.49 8.68
CA ASP A 31 -3.83 11.93 8.77
C ASP A 31 -2.69 12.77 8.25
N ILE A 32 -1.94 12.22 7.32
CA ILE A 32 -0.80 12.89 6.70
C ILE A 32 -0.95 12.81 5.19
N SER A 33 -0.76 13.93 4.53
CA SER A 33 -0.69 14.00 3.08
C SER A 33 0.77 14.21 2.68
N LEU A 34 1.26 13.40 1.76
CA LEU A 34 2.62 13.54 1.25
C LEU A 34 2.57 14.25 -0.09
N SER A 35 3.53 15.12 -0.33
CA SER A 35 3.63 15.87 -1.57
C SER A 35 4.99 15.68 -2.19
N GLY A 36 5.05 15.78 -3.52
CA GLY A 36 6.28 15.64 -4.26
C GLY A 36 5.97 15.52 -5.74
N LYS A 37 6.89 14.95 -6.50
CA LYS A 37 6.65 14.72 -7.91
C LYS A 37 5.63 13.62 -8.11
N ILE A 38 4.58 13.92 -8.82
CA ILE A 38 3.48 13.00 -9.05
C ILE A 38 3.77 12.13 -10.27
N ALA A 39 3.66 10.82 -10.10
CA ALA A 39 3.75 9.89 -11.22
C ALA A 39 2.38 9.72 -11.86
N THR A 40 1.34 9.56 -11.05
CA THR A 40 -0.02 9.42 -11.55
C THR A 40 -1.01 9.66 -10.42
N VAL A 41 -2.24 9.96 -10.78
CA VAL A 41 -3.35 10.09 -9.83
C VAL A 41 -4.48 9.22 -10.36
N LYS A 42 -5.02 8.35 -9.52
CA LYS A 42 -6.15 7.50 -9.87
C LYS A 42 -7.35 7.88 -9.03
N THR A 43 -8.49 8.05 -9.69
CA THR A 43 -9.72 8.45 -9.01
C THR A 43 -10.84 7.43 -9.16
N SER A 44 -10.61 6.31 -9.83
CA SER A 44 -11.65 5.30 -9.98
C SER A 44 -11.90 4.60 -8.64
N LYS A 45 -13.09 4.06 -8.49
CA LYS A 45 -13.52 3.48 -7.23
C LYS A 45 -12.57 2.42 -6.68
N LYS A 46 -11.97 1.64 -7.54
CA LYS A 46 -11.11 0.55 -7.07
C LYS A 46 -9.86 1.03 -6.38
N PHE A 47 -9.49 2.30 -6.56
CA PHE A 47 -8.29 2.86 -5.91
C PHE A 47 -8.63 3.75 -4.72
N ARG A 48 -9.88 3.75 -4.27
CA ARG A 48 -10.30 4.62 -3.18
C ARG A 48 -10.15 3.98 -1.80
N ASN A 49 -9.31 2.97 -1.69
CA ASN A 49 -9.00 2.41 -0.39
C ASN A 49 -7.50 2.25 -0.28
N VAL A 50 -7.02 2.18 0.95
CA VAL A 50 -5.59 2.17 1.23
C VAL A 50 -4.90 0.98 0.58
N GLU A 51 -5.51 -0.19 0.67
CA GLU A 51 -4.90 -1.40 0.14
C GLU A 51 -4.65 -1.32 -1.35
N SER A 52 -5.64 -0.84 -2.10
CA SER A 52 -5.50 -0.76 -3.55
C SER A 52 -4.54 0.35 -3.96
N CYS A 53 -4.56 1.48 -3.26
CA CYS A 53 -3.65 2.58 -3.53
C CYS A 53 -2.21 2.14 -3.23
N GLN A 54 -1.99 1.46 -2.12
CA GLN A 54 -0.68 0.93 -1.78
C GLN A 54 -0.21 -0.12 -2.77
N ALA A 55 -1.11 -1.01 -3.19
CA ALA A 55 -0.75 -2.04 -4.16
C ALA A 55 -0.33 -1.42 -5.50
N LEU A 56 -0.99 -0.35 -5.90
CA LEU A 56 -0.60 0.35 -7.11
C LEU A 56 0.81 0.90 -6.97
N CYS A 57 1.12 1.52 -5.85
CA CYS A 57 2.46 2.03 -5.60
C CYS A 57 3.48 0.89 -5.57
N ALA A 58 3.14 -0.21 -4.92
CA ALA A 58 4.03 -1.37 -4.84
C ALA A 58 4.38 -1.92 -6.21
N SER A 59 3.45 -1.85 -7.16
CA SER A 59 3.65 -2.40 -8.48
C SER A 59 4.47 -1.49 -9.40
N ARG A 60 4.74 -0.26 -8.99
CA ARG A 60 5.46 0.70 -9.83
C ARG A 60 6.85 0.96 -9.26
N THR A 61 7.87 0.67 -10.05
CA THR A 61 9.24 0.89 -9.59
C THR A 61 9.52 2.35 -9.30
N SER A 62 8.84 3.25 -10.01
CA SER A 62 9.06 4.68 -9.81
C SER A 62 8.30 5.24 -8.61
N CYS A 63 7.43 4.46 -7.98
CA CYS A 63 6.68 4.95 -6.83
C CYS A 63 7.50 4.78 -5.56
N VAL A 64 7.67 5.87 -4.82
CA VAL A 64 8.31 5.81 -3.50
C VAL A 64 7.30 6.02 -2.39
N ALA A 65 6.14 6.59 -2.70
CA ALA A 65 5.12 6.88 -1.70
C ALA A 65 3.77 7.11 -2.36
N PHE A 66 2.72 7.00 -1.58
CA PHE A 66 1.38 7.30 -2.07
C PHE A 66 0.63 8.13 -1.02
N THR A 67 -0.36 8.86 -1.48
CA THR A 67 -1.33 9.53 -0.61
C THR A 67 -2.72 9.23 -1.13
N LEU A 68 -3.55 8.68 -0.26
CA LEU A 68 -4.97 8.49 -0.55
C LEU A 68 -5.74 9.58 0.17
N ASP A 69 -6.44 10.42 -0.59
CA ASP A 69 -7.31 11.43 -0.01
C ASP A 69 -8.73 10.90 -0.09
N THR A 70 -9.30 10.55 1.06
CA THR A 70 -10.61 9.91 1.09
C THR A 70 -11.73 10.87 0.77
N SER A 71 -11.55 12.15 1.02
CA SER A 71 -12.59 13.14 0.71
C SER A 71 -12.68 13.40 -0.78
N LYS A 72 -11.55 13.33 -1.48
CA LYS A 72 -11.51 13.52 -2.93
C LYS A 72 -11.60 12.21 -3.69
N GLY A 73 -11.40 11.10 -3.01
CA GLY A 73 -11.37 9.80 -3.67
C GLY A 73 -10.18 9.67 -4.61
N SER A 74 -9.04 10.25 -4.27
CA SER A 74 -7.87 10.24 -5.14
C SER A 74 -6.71 9.49 -4.52
N CYS A 75 -6.10 8.62 -5.32
CA CYS A 75 -4.88 7.90 -4.97
C CYS A 75 -3.75 8.52 -5.77
N THR A 76 -2.85 9.22 -5.10
CA THR A 76 -1.72 9.90 -5.73
C THR A 76 -0.46 9.09 -5.54
N ILE A 77 0.21 8.79 -6.63
CA ILE A 77 1.45 8.02 -6.63
C ILE A 77 2.60 9.00 -6.84
N LEU A 78 3.57 8.97 -5.93
CA LEU A 78 4.66 9.95 -5.91
C LEU A 78 6.00 9.31 -6.26
N ARG A 79 6.78 10.04 -7.04
CA ARG A 79 8.14 9.63 -7.40
C ARG A 79 9.15 10.06 -6.34
N ASN A 80 8.82 11.07 -5.58
CA ASN A 80 9.63 11.48 -4.44
C ASN A 80 8.72 12.18 -3.44
N VAL A 81 9.22 12.41 -2.24
CA VAL A 81 8.49 13.12 -1.21
C VAL A 81 9.30 14.34 -0.82
N SER A 82 8.70 15.50 -0.96
CA SER A 82 9.35 16.76 -0.58
C SER A 82 8.75 17.38 0.66
N LYS A 83 7.54 16.94 1.08
CA LYS A 83 6.86 17.59 2.16
C LYS A 83 5.77 16.69 2.75
N GLU A 84 5.55 16.82 4.05
CA GLU A 84 4.42 16.21 4.74
C GLU A 84 3.52 17.32 5.26
N SER A 85 2.22 17.10 5.22
CA SER A 85 1.25 18.05 5.73
C SER A 85 0.16 17.31 6.48
N SER A 86 -0.37 17.94 7.52
CA SER A 86 -1.51 17.38 8.23
C SER A 86 -2.74 17.42 7.35
N ASN A 87 -3.46 16.32 7.30
CA ASN A 87 -4.70 16.24 6.52
C ASN A 87 -5.52 15.07 7.07
N GLU A 88 -6.56 15.39 7.82
CA GLU A 88 -7.36 14.37 8.48
C GLU A 88 -8.07 13.41 7.51
N ASN A 89 -8.15 13.78 6.24
CA ASN A 89 -8.79 12.94 5.23
C ASN A 89 -7.78 12.12 4.42
N ALA A 90 -6.51 12.15 4.79
CA ALA A 90 -5.48 11.48 4.04
C ALA A 90 -4.88 10.31 4.80
N VAL A 91 -4.54 9.28 4.05
CA VAL A 91 -3.72 8.18 4.54
C VAL A 91 -2.61 8.01 3.51
N SER A 92 -1.38 8.01 4.00
CA SER A 92 -0.22 7.91 3.12
C SER A 92 0.67 6.75 3.53
N GLY A 93 1.55 6.36 2.64
CA GLY A 93 2.54 5.35 2.93
C GLY A 93 3.81 5.62 2.16
N MET A 94 4.94 5.33 2.79
CA MET A 94 6.25 5.47 2.16
C MET A 94 6.87 4.09 2.03
N LYS A 95 7.41 3.80 0.85
CA LYS A 95 8.16 2.56 0.66
C LYS A 95 9.41 2.58 1.54
N ILE A 96 9.66 1.45 2.13
CA ILE A 96 10.85 1.28 2.95
C ILE A 96 12.03 0.87 2.09
#